data_0aa389aa214ee99f64e07df905fe3eb0
#
_entry.id   0aa389aa214ee99f64e07df905fe3eb0
#
_cell.length_a   1.000
_cell.length_b   1.000
_cell.length_c   1.000
_cell.angle_alpha   90.00
_cell.angle_beta   90.00
_cell.angle_gamma   90.00
#
_symmetry.space_group_name_H-M   'P 1'
#
loop_
_entity.id
_entity.type
_entity.pdbx_description
1 polymer ?
#
loop_
_entity_poly.entity_id
_entity_poly.type
_entity_poly.pdbx_seq_one_letter_code
_entity_poly.pdbx_strand_id
1 'polypeptide(L)'
;MRDKAMPLGKKFKVRLTITPEETGTPVDMLGFTFTSGRNGRMELDTEYSNIPKLADDGLDSLSILVILKTLEMWAQKGYELFQPIAQRFHGDGR
;
A
#
# COMPACT_ATOMS: atom_id res chain seq x y z
N MET A 1 -12.68 -8.01 -27.85
CA MET A 1 -12.65 -7.75 -27.43
C MET A 1 -12.46 -7.48 -26.78
N ARG A 2 -12.45 -7.43 -26.69
CA ARG A 2 -12.34 -7.11 -26.08
C ARG A 2 -12.03 -6.68 -25.28
N ASP A 3 -12.11 -6.90 -24.83
CA ASP A 3 -11.91 -6.36 -24.02
C ASP A 3 -11.19 -5.81 -23.78
N LYS A 4 -10.96 -6.04 -24.04
CA LYS A 4 -10.05 -5.48 -24.24
C LYS A 4 -9.76 -4.26 -23.70
N ALA A 5 -10.03 -3.76 -24.03
CA ALA A 5 -9.93 -2.43 -23.65
C ALA A 5 -10.17 -2.19 -22.20
N MET A 6 -10.82 -3.04 -21.61
CA MET A 6 -11.18 -2.87 -20.21
C MET A 6 -10.12 -3.41 -19.30
N PRO A 7 -9.55 -2.58 -18.46
CA PRO A 7 -8.59 -3.09 -17.48
C PRO A 7 -9.27 -3.72 -16.28
N LEU A 8 -10.44 -4.27 -16.48
CA LEU A 8 -11.15 -4.92 -15.40
C LEU A 8 -10.38 -6.12 -14.90
N GLY A 9 -10.44 -6.32 -13.62
CA GLY A 9 -9.79 -7.46 -13.03
C GLY A 9 -8.31 -7.31 -12.85
N LYS A 10 -7.78 -6.12 -13.08
CA LYS A 10 -6.38 -5.89 -12.84
C LYS A 10 -6.12 -6.00 -11.36
N LYS A 11 -5.16 -6.83 -10.99
CA LYS A 11 -4.89 -7.11 -9.60
C LYS A 11 -3.58 -6.49 -9.18
N PHE A 12 -3.57 -6.00 -7.96
CA PHE A 12 -2.38 -5.38 -7.39
C PHE A 12 -2.08 -6.03 -6.06
N LYS A 13 -0.82 -6.25 -5.81
CA LYS A 13 -0.35 -6.75 -4.53
C LYS A 13 0.60 -5.72 -3.95
N VAL A 14 0.32 -5.30 -2.73
CA VAL A 14 1.14 -4.34 -2.03
C VAL A 14 1.72 -5.02 -0.80
N ARG A 15 3.02 -4.90 -0.61
CA ARG A 15 3.68 -5.46 0.56
C ARG A 15 4.64 -4.43 1.12
N LEU A 16 4.65 -4.33 2.42
CA LEU A 16 5.59 -3.46 3.12
C LEU A 16 6.45 -4.30 4.02
N THR A 17 7.74 -4.09 3.92
CA THR A 17 8.71 -4.79 4.75
C THR A 17 9.60 -3.79 5.43
N ILE A 18 10.19 -4.22 6.54
CA ILE A 18 11.19 -3.45 7.26
C ILE A 18 12.47 -4.26 7.22
N THR A 19 13.57 -3.65 6.82
CA THR A 19 14.84 -4.35 6.77
C THR A 19 15.80 -3.70 7.76
N PRO A 20 16.00 -4.30 8.94
CA PRO A 20 17.00 -3.79 9.87
C PRO A 20 18.38 -3.89 9.22
N GLU A 21 19.15 -2.83 9.30
CA GLU A 21 20.46 -2.83 8.69
C GLU A 21 21.40 -3.82 9.35
N GLU A 22 21.19 -4.06 10.63
CA GLU A 22 22.05 -4.97 11.36
C GLU A 22 22.00 -6.38 10.81
N THR A 23 20.83 -6.84 10.45
CA THR A 23 20.65 -8.20 9.97
C THR A 23 20.58 -8.29 8.46
N GLY A 24 20.11 -7.23 7.83
CA GLY A 24 19.87 -7.26 6.40
C GLY A 24 18.73 -8.14 5.96
N THR A 25 17.99 -8.68 6.91
CA THR A 25 16.90 -9.61 6.62
C THR A 25 15.56 -8.88 6.69
N PRO A 26 14.80 -8.88 5.59
CA PRO A 26 13.51 -8.19 5.59
C PRO A 26 12.53 -8.85 6.55
N VAL A 27 11.79 -8.03 7.26
CA VAL A 27 10.71 -8.48 8.12
C VAL A 27 9.41 -8.00 7.51
N ASP A 28 8.51 -8.93 7.28
CA ASP A 28 7.25 -8.62 6.63
C ASP A 28 6.35 -7.85 7.60
N MET A 29 5.86 -6.71 7.18
CA MET A 29 5.07 -5.86 8.06
C MET A 29 3.58 -6.02 7.79
N LEU A 30 3.19 -5.80 6.56
CA LEU A 30 1.79 -5.97 6.19
C LEU A 30 1.69 -6.11 4.69
N GLY A 31 0.53 -6.52 4.24
CA GLY A 31 0.30 -6.62 2.83
C GLY A 31 -1.18 -6.70 2.53
N PHE A 32 -1.54 -6.36 1.31
CA PHE A 32 -2.92 -6.50 0.88
C PHE A 32 -2.95 -6.64 -0.64
N THR A 33 -4.03 -7.23 -1.14
CA THR A 33 -4.26 -7.33 -2.56
C THR A 33 -5.61 -6.71 -2.86
N PHE A 34 -5.73 -6.14 -4.03
CA PHE A 34 -7.00 -5.62 -4.44
C PHE A 34 -7.13 -5.69 -5.95
N THR A 35 -8.37 -5.64 -6.40
CA THR A 35 -8.72 -5.76 -7.81
C THR A 35 -9.41 -4.49 -8.25
N SER A 36 -9.00 -3.96 -9.40
CA SER A 36 -9.66 -2.79 -9.94
C SER A 36 -10.98 -3.20 -10.58
N GLY A 37 -12.00 -2.43 -10.35
CA GLY A 37 -13.31 -2.70 -10.88
C GLY A 37 -13.65 -1.80 -12.02
N ARG A 38 -14.84 -1.98 -12.52
CA ARG A 38 -15.29 -1.31 -13.74
C ARG A 38 -15.35 0.20 -13.60
N ASN A 39 -15.80 0.69 -12.50
CA ASN A 39 -16.02 2.12 -12.33
C ASN A 39 -14.86 2.81 -11.65
N GLY A 40 -13.68 2.25 -11.76
CA GLY A 40 -12.55 2.80 -11.05
C GLY A 40 -12.55 2.45 -9.58
N ARG A 41 -13.47 1.61 -9.17
CA ARG A 41 -13.53 1.18 -7.78
C ARG A 41 -12.52 0.09 -7.56
N MET A 42 -12.04 0.05 -6.35
CA MET A 42 -11.10 -0.97 -5.94
C MET A 42 -11.76 -1.84 -4.90
N GLU A 43 -11.55 -3.11 -5.00
CA GLU A 43 -12.06 -4.05 -4.02
C GLU A 43 -10.90 -4.73 -3.34
N LEU A 44 -10.91 -4.64 -2.04
CA LEU A 44 -9.88 -5.28 -1.24
C LEU A 44 -10.16 -6.77 -1.21
N ASP A 45 -9.22 -7.56 -1.71
CA ASP A 45 -9.39 -9.01 -1.77
C ASP A 45 -8.90 -9.68 -0.51
N THR A 46 -7.65 -9.41 -0.15
CA THR A 46 -7.06 -9.99 1.03
C THR A 46 -6.18 -8.96 1.72
N GLU A 47 -5.97 -9.17 2.99
CA GLU A 47 -5.07 -8.31 3.75
C GLU A 47 -4.54 -9.10 4.93
N TYR A 48 -3.35 -8.73 5.36
CA TYR A 48 -2.79 -9.28 6.58
C TYR A 48 -1.89 -8.23 7.21
N SER A 49 -1.70 -8.37 8.50
CA SER A 49 -0.84 -7.47 9.24
C SER A 49 -0.05 -8.24 10.26
N ASN A 50 1.26 -8.09 10.22
CA ASN A 50 2.15 -8.65 11.22
C ASN A 50 2.57 -7.60 12.23
N ILE A 51 1.96 -6.42 12.17
CA ILE A 51 2.37 -5.35 13.08
C ILE A 51 2.37 -5.80 14.54
N PRO A 52 1.35 -6.50 15.02
CA PRO A 52 1.38 -6.91 16.43
C PRO A 52 2.53 -7.86 16.77
N LYS A 53 3.11 -8.52 15.77
CA LYS A 53 4.18 -9.49 16.01
C LYS A 53 5.56 -8.94 15.73
N LEU A 54 5.67 -7.69 15.30
CA LEU A 54 6.97 -7.15 14.93
C LEU A 54 7.95 -7.16 16.09
N ALA A 55 7.45 -6.94 17.30
CA ALA A 55 8.32 -6.97 18.46
C ALA A 55 8.88 -8.38 18.69
N ASP A 56 8.09 -9.39 18.39
CA ASP A 56 8.56 -10.79 18.50
C ASP A 56 9.62 -11.09 17.46
N ASP A 57 9.59 -10.37 16.36
CA ASP A 57 10.57 -10.56 15.30
C ASP A 57 11.83 -9.75 15.54
N GLY A 58 11.98 -9.19 16.73
CA GLY A 58 13.21 -8.54 17.12
C GLY A 58 13.24 -7.04 16.92
N LEU A 59 12.12 -6.46 16.53
CA LEU A 59 12.09 -5.01 16.39
C LEU A 59 11.68 -4.39 17.72
N ASP A 60 12.34 -3.30 18.05
CA ASP A 60 12.07 -2.61 19.28
C ASP A 60 10.80 -1.78 19.15
N SER A 61 10.01 -1.75 20.22
CA SER A 61 8.68 -1.14 20.18
C SER A 61 8.71 0.33 19.79
N LEU A 62 9.69 1.03 20.28
CA LEU A 62 9.79 2.45 19.97
C LEU A 62 10.08 2.65 18.49
N SER A 63 10.96 1.82 17.94
CA SER A 63 11.27 1.88 16.52
C SER A 63 10.04 1.58 15.68
N ILE A 64 9.24 0.61 16.09
CA ILE A 64 8.02 0.29 15.38
C ILE A 64 7.10 1.50 15.35
N LEU A 65 6.93 2.17 16.47
CA LEU A 65 6.07 3.34 16.53
C LEU A 65 6.57 4.45 15.63
N VAL A 66 7.87 4.68 15.63
CA VAL A 66 8.46 5.72 14.78
C VAL A 66 8.25 5.39 13.31
N ILE A 67 8.48 4.12 12.95
CA ILE A 67 8.30 3.69 11.57
C ILE A 67 6.85 3.90 11.13
N LEU A 68 5.90 3.47 11.96
CA LEU A 68 4.50 3.59 11.59
C LEU A 68 4.08 5.06 11.46
N LYS A 69 4.57 5.89 12.37
CA LYS A 69 4.25 7.31 12.29
C LYS A 69 4.83 7.93 11.02
N THR A 70 6.06 7.56 10.69
CA THR A 70 6.70 8.08 9.50
C THR A 70 5.95 7.64 8.23
N LEU A 71 5.52 6.38 8.21
CA LEU A 71 4.75 5.88 7.07
C LEU A 71 3.44 6.63 6.93
N GLU A 72 2.79 6.90 8.04
CA GLU A 72 1.54 7.66 8.02
C GLU A 72 1.76 9.03 7.41
N MET A 73 2.81 9.70 7.82
CA MET A 73 3.13 11.03 7.32
C MET A 73 3.44 11.00 5.83
N TRP A 74 4.22 10.02 5.40
CA TRP A 74 4.57 9.91 4.00
C TRP A 74 3.38 9.52 3.13
N ALA A 75 2.51 8.67 3.66
CA ALA A 75 1.31 8.30 2.93
C ALA A 75 0.40 9.50 2.74
N GLN A 76 0.24 10.31 3.79
CA GLN A 76 -0.58 11.50 3.69
C GLN A 76 0.02 12.49 2.69
N LYS A 77 1.33 12.66 2.74
CA LYS A 77 1.98 13.56 1.81
C LYS A 77 1.84 13.06 0.37
N GLY A 78 2.01 11.76 0.18
CA GLY A 78 1.85 11.19 -1.15
C GLY A 78 0.45 11.39 -1.69
N TYR A 79 -0.54 11.21 -0.84
CA TYR A 79 -1.91 11.43 -1.22
C TYR A 79 -2.13 12.88 -1.65
N GLU A 80 -1.62 13.83 -0.87
CA GLU A 80 -1.77 15.24 -1.19
C GLU A 80 -1.07 15.61 -2.49
N LEU A 81 0.06 14.98 -2.74
CA LEU A 81 0.80 15.28 -3.96
C LEU A 81 0.14 14.69 -5.20
N PHE A 82 -0.46 13.52 -5.05
CA PHE A 82 -1.02 12.84 -6.20
C PHE A 82 -2.47 13.23 -6.48
N GLN A 83 -3.20 13.69 -5.48
CA GLN A 83 -4.62 13.98 -5.65
C GLN A 83 -4.88 14.96 -6.79
N PRO A 84 -4.14 16.07 -6.90
CA PRO A 84 -4.39 16.98 -8.03
C PRO A 84 -4.11 16.33 -9.37
N ILE A 85 -3.12 15.44 -9.43
CA ILE A 85 -2.80 14.74 -10.66
C ILE A 85 -3.95 13.83 -11.05
N ALA A 86 -4.47 13.09 -10.07
CA ALA A 86 -5.57 12.17 -10.32
C ALA A 86 -6.82 12.92 -10.75
N GLN A 87 -7.08 14.05 -10.12
CA GLN A 87 -8.24 14.85 -10.49
C GLN A 87 -8.13 15.39 -11.90
N ARG A 88 -6.91 15.74 -12.31
CA ARG A 88 -6.71 16.23 -13.65
C ARG A 88 -7.09 15.18 -14.68
N PHE A 89 -6.68 13.95 -14.46
CA PHE A 89 -7.01 12.88 -15.38
C PHE A 89 -8.51 12.60 -15.42
N HIS A 90 -9.11 12.51 -14.24
CA HIS A 90 -10.52 12.17 -14.18
C HIS A 90 -11.41 13.34 -14.59
N GLY A 91 -11.00 14.53 -14.23
CA GLY A 91 -11.78 15.69 -14.59
C GLY A 91 -11.84 15.90 -16.08
N ASP A 92 -10.72 15.66 -16.74
CA ASP A 92 -10.67 15.85 -18.20
C ASP A 92 -11.40 14.74 -18.93
N GLY A 93 -11.60 13.64 -18.28
CA GLY A 93 -12.24 12.51 -18.91
C GLY A 93 -13.72 12.71 -19.18
N ARG A 94 -14.26 13.81 -18.76
CA ARG A 94 -15.67 14.06 -18.97
C ARG A 94 -15.99 14.70 -20.25
#